data_db377905016b5dc8610ad1a62ddff4d0
#
_entry.id   db377905016b5dc8610ad1a62ddff4d0
#
_cell.length_a   1.000
_cell.length_b   1.000
_cell.length_c   1.000
_cell.angle_alpha   90.00
_cell.angle_beta   90.00
_cell.angle_gamma   90.00
#
_symmetry.space_group_name_H-M   'P 1'
#
loop_
_entity.id
_entity.type
_entity.pdbx_description
1 polymer ?
#
loop_
_entity_poly.entity_id
_entity_poly.type
_entity_poly.pdbx_seq_one_letter_code
_entity_poly.pdbx_strand_id
1 'polypeptide(L)'
;MKFSTKKILLLLLLLINILIAPVVFGKDPKIKYSKKDISNYFSGVVYLSQNYTTTGFKYLNKVQSLKNVHSNYSIQFVRSLILLEKFKEASEFSKSVWDDDNY
;
A
#
# COMPACT_ATOMS: atom_id res chain seq x y z
N MET A 1 34.99 40.26 -8.51
CA MET A 1 34.64 39.22 -9.45
C MET A 1 33.14 39.13 -9.61
N LYS A 2 32.66 39.37 -10.80
CA LYS A 2 31.21 39.42 -11.04
C LYS A 2 30.76 38.11 -11.64
N PHE A 3 29.93 37.35 -10.93
CA PHE A 3 29.21 36.25 -11.54
C PHE A 3 28.15 36.78 -12.48
N SER A 4 28.12 36.21 -13.65
CA SER A 4 27.11 36.55 -14.63
C SER A 4 25.72 36.21 -14.07
N THR A 5 24.80 37.13 -14.14
CA THR A 5 23.40 36.94 -13.74
C THR A 5 22.79 35.74 -14.48
N LYS A 6 23.24 35.49 -15.70
CA LYS A 6 22.81 34.36 -16.50
C LYS A 6 23.22 33.02 -15.88
N LYS A 7 24.42 32.92 -15.30
CA LYS A 7 24.88 31.72 -14.64
C LYS A 7 24.10 31.43 -13.36
N ILE A 8 23.79 32.47 -12.60
CA ILE A 8 22.98 32.35 -11.39
C ILE A 8 21.56 31.90 -11.73
N LEU A 9 20.99 32.48 -12.78
CA LEU A 9 19.66 32.15 -13.26
C LEU A 9 19.60 30.68 -13.74
N LEU A 10 20.63 30.22 -14.46
CA LEU A 10 20.74 28.87 -14.95
C LEU A 10 20.85 27.88 -13.80
N LEU A 11 21.60 28.22 -12.78
CA LEU A 11 21.76 27.39 -11.57
C LEU A 11 20.45 27.26 -10.81
N LEU A 12 19.72 28.39 -10.70
CA LEU A 12 18.39 28.39 -10.07
C LEU A 12 17.38 27.55 -10.85
N LEU A 13 17.40 27.62 -12.17
CA LEU A 13 16.55 26.77 -13.02
C LEU A 13 16.86 25.29 -12.84
N LEU A 14 18.14 24.93 -12.76
CA LEU A 14 18.55 23.55 -12.51
C LEU A 14 18.09 23.06 -11.13
N LEU A 15 18.19 23.89 -10.11
CA LEU A 15 17.72 23.55 -8.76
C LEU A 15 16.22 23.35 -8.73
N ILE A 16 15.46 24.17 -9.42
CA ILE A 16 14.00 24.05 -9.50
C ILE A 16 13.62 22.73 -10.17
N ASN A 17 14.31 22.35 -11.23
CA ASN A 17 14.06 21.08 -11.92
C ASN A 17 14.32 19.87 -11.01
N ILE A 18 15.37 19.92 -10.21
CA ILE A 18 15.68 18.85 -9.25
C ILE A 18 14.59 18.74 -8.19
N LEU A 19 14.04 19.86 -7.72
CA LEU A 19 12.99 19.87 -6.72
C LEU A 19 11.65 19.39 -7.27
N ILE A 20 11.35 19.63 -8.54
CA ILE A 20 10.08 19.24 -9.16
C ILE A 20 10.10 17.79 -9.64
N ALA A 21 11.24 17.31 -10.12
CA ALA A 21 11.35 15.97 -10.69
C ALA A 21 10.88 14.84 -9.75
N PRO A 22 11.23 14.81 -8.45
CA PRO A 22 10.74 13.75 -7.56
C PRO A 22 9.23 13.74 -7.38
N VAL A 23 8.59 14.89 -7.51
CA VAL A 23 7.13 15.00 -7.38
C VAL A 23 6.43 14.36 -8.58
N VAL A 24 7.04 14.44 -9.76
CA VAL A 24 6.46 13.87 -10.98
C VAL A 24 6.67 12.36 -11.05
N PHE A 25 7.77 11.84 -10.53
CA PHE A 25 8.13 10.43 -10.65
C PHE A 25 7.45 9.51 -9.65
N GLY A 26 6.85 10.02 -8.60
CA GLY A 26 6.31 9.19 -7.53
C GLY A 26 4.86 8.78 -7.71
N LYS A 27 4.19 9.16 -8.80
CA LYS A 27 2.76 8.91 -8.94
C LYS A 27 2.45 7.88 -10.00
N ASP A 28 1.96 6.72 -9.55
CA ASP A 28 1.26 5.80 -10.43
C ASP A 28 -0.23 6.17 -10.39
N PRO A 29 -0.80 6.70 -11.50
CA PRO A 29 -2.20 7.11 -11.50
C PRO A 29 -3.20 5.97 -11.43
N LYS A 30 -2.75 4.72 -11.54
CA LYS A 30 -3.63 3.54 -11.54
C LYS A 30 -4.00 3.06 -10.14
N ILE A 31 -3.20 3.40 -9.13
CA ILE A 31 -3.42 2.92 -7.77
C ILE A 31 -3.73 4.12 -6.88
N LYS A 32 -4.99 4.21 -6.47
CA LYS A 32 -5.41 5.23 -5.52
C LYS A 32 -5.81 4.56 -4.22
N TYR A 33 -5.10 4.90 -3.16
CA TYR A 33 -5.45 4.46 -1.82
C TYR A 33 -6.13 5.62 -1.09
N SER A 34 -7.32 5.36 -0.55
CA SER A 34 -7.96 6.35 0.31
C SER A 34 -7.28 6.37 1.67
N LYS A 35 -7.36 7.52 2.35
CA LYS A 35 -6.83 7.64 3.71
C LYS A 35 -7.49 6.65 4.65
N LYS A 36 -8.78 6.42 4.45
CA LYS A 36 -9.56 5.48 5.26
C LYS A 36 -9.06 4.04 5.06
N ASP A 37 -8.78 3.64 3.83
CA ASP A 37 -8.28 2.31 3.53
C ASP A 37 -6.89 2.11 4.11
N ILE A 38 -6.02 3.09 3.99
CA ILE A 38 -4.68 3.03 4.56
C ILE A 38 -4.77 2.91 6.09
N SER A 39 -5.60 3.73 6.73
CA SER A 39 -5.78 3.69 8.17
C SER A 39 -6.33 2.33 8.64
N ASN A 40 -7.34 1.80 7.96
CA ASN A 40 -7.92 0.50 8.31
C ASN A 40 -6.91 -0.63 8.11
N TYR A 41 -6.12 -0.59 7.04
CA TYR A 41 -5.09 -1.58 6.79
C TYR A 41 -4.04 -1.58 7.91
N PHE A 42 -3.50 -0.42 8.25
CA PHE A 42 -2.49 -0.32 9.30
C PHE A 42 -3.05 -0.70 10.66
N SER A 43 -4.27 -0.28 10.96
CA SER A 43 -4.92 -0.70 12.22
C SER A 43 -5.06 -2.21 12.29
N GLY A 44 -5.48 -2.83 11.18
CA GLY A 44 -5.61 -4.28 11.12
C GLY A 44 -4.29 -4.99 11.36
N VAL A 45 -3.23 -4.55 10.70
CA VAL A 45 -1.90 -5.15 10.87
C VAL A 45 -1.37 -4.98 12.28
N VAL A 46 -1.54 -3.81 12.86
CA VAL A 46 -1.09 -3.54 14.24
C VAL A 46 -1.84 -4.43 15.24
N TYR A 47 -3.15 -4.51 15.12
CA TYR A 47 -3.92 -5.37 16.02
C TYR A 47 -3.55 -6.84 15.87
N LEU A 48 -3.35 -7.33 14.66
CA LEU A 48 -2.88 -8.70 14.44
C LEU A 48 -1.53 -8.94 15.10
N SER A 49 -0.60 -7.98 14.97
CA SER A 49 0.72 -8.12 15.56
C SER A 49 0.69 -8.16 17.09
N GLN A 50 -0.34 -7.61 17.70
CA GLN A 50 -0.55 -7.60 19.13
C GLN A 50 -1.47 -8.74 19.60
N ASN A 51 -1.78 -9.69 18.75
CA ASN A 51 -2.65 -10.83 19.03
C ASN A 51 -4.12 -10.48 19.25
N TYR A 52 -4.54 -9.28 18.87
CA TYR A 52 -5.96 -8.93 18.82
C TYR A 52 -6.55 -9.34 17.48
N THR A 53 -6.66 -10.64 17.26
CA THR A 53 -6.97 -11.19 15.95
C THR A 53 -8.35 -10.82 15.46
N THR A 54 -9.37 -10.87 16.33
CA THR A 54 -10.73 -10.52 15.94
C THR A 54 -10.83 -9.07 15.51
N THR A 55 -10.22 -8.17 16.28
CA THR A 55 -10.22 -6.75 15.96
C THR A 55 -9.43 -6.47 14.68
N GLY A 56 -8.26 -7.09 14.55
CA GLY A 56 -7.45 -6.97 13.33
C GLY A 56 -8.20 -7.43 12.10
N PHE A 57 -8.88 -8.56 12.19
CA PHE A 57 -9.71 -9.07 11.11
C PHE A 57 -10.80 -8.08 10.71
N LYS A 58 -11.49 -7.48 11.68
CA LYS A 58 -12.53 -6.50 11.38
C LYS A 58 -12.02 -5.33 10.57
N TYR A 59 -10.84 -4.82 10.90
CA TYR A 59 -10.25 -3.72 10.14
C TYR A 59 -9.86 -4.15 8.73
N LEU A 60 -9.21 -5.31 8.60
CA LEU A 60 -8.80 -5.81 7.29
C LEU A 60 -9.99 -6.15 6.40
N ASN A 61 -11.07 -6.65 6.99
CA ASN A 61 -12.28 -6.98 6.26
C ASN A 61 -12.94 -5.76 5.62
N LYS A 62 -12.68 -4.57 6.15
CA LYS A 62 -13.22 -3.32 5.59
C LYS A 62 -12.53 -2.88 4.32
N VAL A 63 -11.35 -3.42 4.01
CA VAL A 63 -10.53 -2.94 2.89
C VAL A 63 -10.21 -4.06 1.90
N GLN A 64 -11.17 -4.95 1.65
CA GLN A 64 -10.99 -6.05 0.71
C GLN A 64 -10.71 -5.58 -0.72
N SER A 65 -10.97 -4.32 -1.03
CA SER A 65 -10.59 -3.72 -2.32
C SER A 65 -9.09 -3.80 -2.59
N LEU A 66 -8.27 -3.96 -1.55
CA LEU A 66 -6.82 -4.06 -1.68
C LEU A 66 -6.34 -5.44 -2.15
N LYS A 67 -7.22 -6.44 -2.20
CA LYS A 67 -6.80 -7.83 -2.45
C LYS A 67 -6.08 -8.03 -3.79
N ASN A 68 -6.44 -7.26 -4.81
CA ASN A 68 -5.86 -7.41 -6.14
C ASN A 68 -4.71 -6.47 -6.42
N VAL A 69 -4.44 -5.52 -5.52
CA VAL A 69 -3.43 -4.49 -5.75
C VAL A 69 -2.37 -4.44 -4.66
N HIS A 70 -2.57 -5.17 -3.57
CA HIS A 70 -1.66 -5.12 -2.43
C HIS A 70 -1.45 -6.52 -1.86
N SER A 71 -0.36 -7.16 -2.28
CA SER A 71 -0.10 -8.55 -1.91
C SER A 71 0.03 -8.75 -0.40
N ASN A 72 0.66 -7.82 0.31
CA ASN A 72 0.80 -7.94 1.75
C ASN A 72 -0.54 -7.87 2.47
N TYR A 73 -1.49 -7.09 1.95
CA TYR A 73 -2.85 -7.10 2.49
C TYR A 73 -3.44 -8.51 2.46
N SER A 74 -3.36 -9.16 1.32
CA SER A 74 -3.94 -10.49 1.14
C SER A 74 -3.30 -11.51 2.08
N ILE A 75 -1.99 -11.43 2.26
CA ILE A 75 -1.27 -12.29 3.20
C ILE A 75 -1.78 -12.09 4.63
N GLN A 76 -1.90 -10.84 5.07
CA GLN A 76 -2.37 -10.54 6.42
C GLN A 76 -3.84 -10.94 6.61
N PHE A 77 -4.66 -10.76 5.59
CA PHE A 77 -6.06 -11.15 5.67
C PHE A 77 -6.23 -12.66 5.81
N VAL A 78 -5.54 -13.43 4.98
CA VAL A 78 -5.55 -14.92 5.09
C VAL A 78 -5.02 -15.35 6.45
N ARG A 79 -3.95 -14.72 6.91
CA ARG A 79 -3.42 -15.02 8.25
C ARG A 79 -4.47 -14.83 9.33
N SER A 80 -5.23 -13.73 9.26
CA SER A 80 -6.28 -13.47 10.24
C SER A 80 -7.38 -14.53 10.19
N LEU A 81 -7.75 -14.97 8.99
CA LEU A 81 -8.75 -16.04 8.83
C LEU A 81 -8.27 -17.36 9.43
N ILE A 82 -7.00 -17.69 9.20
CA ILE A 82 -6.42 -18.92 9.75
C ILE A 82 -6.37 -18.85 11.27
N LEU A 83 -5.95 -17.73 11.84
CA LEU A 83 -5.89 -17.56 13.28
C LEU A 83 -7.27 -17.60 13.94
N LEU A 84 -8.32 -17.22 13.20
CA LEU A 84 -9.71 -17.34 13.66
C LEU A 84 -10.34 -18.69 13.33
N GLU A 85 -9.55 -19.63 12.83
CA GLU A 85 -10.00 -20.96 12.43
C GLU A 85 -11.08 -20.94 11.34
N LYS A 86 -11.09 -19.89 10.52
CA LYS A 86 -11.98 -19.77 9.37
C LYS A 86 -11.30 -20.35 8.12
N PHE A 87 -11.03 -21.64 8.16
CA PHE A 87 -10.20 -22.31 7.15
C PHE A 87 -10.86 -22.36 5.78
N LYS A 88 -12.16 -22.56 5.74
CA LYS A 88 -12.90 -22.56 4.47
C LYS A 88 -12.79 -21.20 3.79
N GLU A 89 -13.05 -20.13 4.54
CA GLU A 89 -12.94 -18.76 4.03
C GLU A 89 -11.52 -18.41 3.62
N ALA A 90 -10.54 -18.88 4.39
CA ALA A 90 -9.13 -18.68 4.04
C ALA A 90 -8.78 -19.36 2.73
N SER A 91 -9.26 -20.58 2.52
CA SER A 91 -9.04 -21.31 1.27
C SER A 91 -9.70 -20.62 0.09
N GLU A 92 -10.94 -20.20 0.24
CA GLU A 92 -11.68 -19.51 -0.82
C GLU A 92 -11.02 -18.18 -1.18
N PHE A 93 -10.62 -17.40 -0.20
CA PHE A 93 -9.93 -16.16 -0.44
C PHE A 93 -8.59 -16.38 -1.14
N SER A 94 -7.82 -17.34 -0.66
CA SER A 94 -6.52 -17.67 -1.26
C SER A 94 -6.67 -18.04 -2.74
N LYS A 95 -7.68 -18.83 -3.07
CA LYS A 95 -7.95 -19.19 -4.46
C LYS A 95 -8.32 -17.96 -5.29
N SER A 96 -9.08 -17.04 -4.73
CA SER A 96 -9.49 -15.83 -5.45
C SER A 96 -8.32 -14.91 -5.78
N VAL A 97 -7.26 -14.95 -4.97
CA VAL A 97 -6.11 -14.06 -5.13
C VAL A 97 -4.95 -14.77 -5.84
N TRP A 98 -4.66 -16.01 -5.47
CA TRP A 98 -3.49 -16.74 -5.93
C TRP A 98 -3.81 -17.98 -6.75
N ASP A 99 -5.08 -18.24 -6.99
CA ASP A 99 -5.45 -19.34 -7.88
C ASP A 99 -5.08 -18.93 -9.30
N ASP A 100 -3.99 -19.45 -9.70
CA ASP A 100 -3.40 -19.09 -10.96
C ASP A 100 -3.14 -20.37 -11.71
N ASP A 101 -3.82 -20.55 -12.82
CA ASP A 101 -3.63 -21.68 -13.71
C ASP A 101 -2.20 -21.74 -14.27
N ASN A 102 -1.39 -20.75 -13.96
CA ASN A 102 0.00 -20.66 -14.38
C ASN A 102 0.98 -21.30 -13.41
N TYR A 103 0.53 -21.84 -12.32
CA TYR A 103 1.40 -22.59 -11.43
C TYR A 103 1.66 -23.97 -11.97
#